data_8874a171de067fa53372e87dbf9b08cf
#
_entry.id   8874a171de067fa53372e87dbf9b08cf
#
_cell.length_a   1.000
_cell.length_b   1.000
_cell.length_c   1.000
_cell.angle_alpha   90.00
_cell.angle_beta   90.00
_cell.angle_gamma   90.00
#
_symmetry.space_group_name_H-M   'P 1'
#
loop_
_entity.id
_entity.type
_entity.pdbx_description
1 polymer ?
#
loop_
_entity_poly.entity_id
_entity_poly.type
_entity_poly.pdbx_seq_one_letter_code
_entity_poly.pdbx_strand_id
1 'polypeptide(L)'
;MELIAFSKEINSVFQNFTVPPRLYAHSLLVHDVANKLLEEINKTWENLNINKNLVLFGAATHDIGKTICTNELSEAGDKHEQAGLQLLLSLGISEEKSKFTASHSSWSESSALEELLVSLADKIWKGNRVQDLEDLLIERISTETKTERWEVFSLLDSIIDDITKDADKRLSFQNNLSTTCGTT
;
A
#
# COMPACT_ATOMS: atom_id res chain seq x y z
N MET A 1 -17.52 -2.97 7.57
CA MET A 1 -16.65 -2.86 6.37
C MET A 1 -16.09 -4.26 6.14
N GLU A 2 -16.31 -4.84 5.00
CA GLU A 2 -15.73 -6.12 4.61
C GLU A 2 -14.38 -5.85 3.95
N LEU A 3 -13.30 -6.44 4.47
CA LEU A 3 -11.93 -6.26 3.98
C LEU A 3 -11.45 -7.57 3.34
N ILE A 4 -10.64 -7.46 2.30
CA ILE A 4 -10.02 -8.62 1.69
C ILE A 4 -9.00 -9.26 2.65
N ALA A 5 -9.07 -10.58 2.81
CA ALA A 5 -8.15 -11.31 3.67
C ALA A 5 -6.73 -11.37 3.06
N PHE A 6 -5.74 -11.38 3.91
CA PHE A 6 -4.35 -11.64 3.50
C PHE A 6 -4.18 -13.03 2.89
N SER A 7 -3.31 -13.15 1.91
CA SER A 7 -2.87 -14.43 1.36
C SER A 7 -2.16 -15.27 2.44
N LYS A 8 -2.00 -16.58 2.20
CA LYS A 8 -1.24 -17.46 3.11
C LYS A 8 0.19 -16.98 3.32
N GLU A 9 0.83 -16.47 2.28
CA GLU A 9 2.20 -15.95 2.33
C GLU A 9 2.28 -14.71 3.24
N ILE A 10 1.39 -13.73 3.05
CA ILE A 10 1.32 -12.53 3.89
C ILE A 10 1.06 -12.92 5.36
N ASN A 11 0.07 -13.79 5.60
CA ASN A 11 -0.22 -14.27 6.96
C ASN A 11 1.00 -14.94 7.61
N SER A 12 1.77 -15.73 6.85
CA SER A 12 3.00 -16.35 7.34
C SER A 12 4.02 -15.31 7.79
N VAL A 13 4.17 -14.18 7.06
CA VAL A 13 5.05 -13.09 7.49
C VAL A 13 4.59 -12.53 8.82
N PHE A 14 3.30 -12.18 8.94
CA PHE A 14 2.76 -11.58 10.17
C PHE A 14 2.83 -12.49 11.39
N GLN A 15 2.74 -13.82 11.21
CA GLN A 15 2.85 -14.79 12.31
C GLN A 15 4.25 -14.86 12.95
N ASN A 16 5.28 -14.34 12.28
CA ASN A 16 6.64 -14.30 12.84
C ASN A 16 6.86 -13.16 13.85
N PHE A 17 5.89 -12.25 14.00
CA PHE A 17 6.06 -11.04 14.81
C PHE A 17 4.88 -10.79 15.72
N THR A 18 5.14 -10.09 16.84
CA THR A 18 4.08 -9.45 17.62
C THR A 18 3.76 -8.11 16.97
N VAL A 19 2.76 -8.11 16.08
CA VAL A 19 2.38 -6.92 15.33
C VAL A 19 1.41 -6.08 16.16
N PRO A 20 1.71 -4.79 16.44
CA PRO A 20 0.79 -3.92 17.13
C PRO A 20 -0.57 -3.83 16.40
N PRO A 21 -1.71 -3.86 17.13
CA PRO A 21 -3.04 -3.88 16.50
C PRO A 21 -3.28 -2.74 15.51
N ARG A 22 -2.78 -1.55 15.81
CA ARG A 22 -2.88 -0.39 14.91
C ARG A 22 -2.11 -0.60 13.62
N LEU A 23 -0.92 -1.18 13.67
CA LEU A 23 -0.12 -1.50 12.49
C LEU A 23 -0.80 -2.60 11.66
N TYR A 24 -1.30 -3.65 12.31
CA TYR A 24 -2.03 -4.71 11.63
C TYR A 24 -3.28 -4.17 10.91
N ALA A 25 -4.05 -3.30 11.58
CA ALA A 25 -5.20 -2.63 10.98
C ALA A 25 -4.80 -1.78 9.78
N HIS A 26 -3.71 -1.01 9.88
CA HIS A 26 -3.16 -0.22 8.78
C HIS A 26 -2.82 -1.11 7.57
N SER A 27 -2.06 -2.19 7.80
CA SER A 27 -1.69 -3.14 6.76
C SER A 27 -2.91 -3.76 6.05
N LEU A 28 -3.95 -4.14 6.81
CA LEU A 28 -5.21 -4.63 6.24
C LEU A 28 -5.90 -3.59 5.35
N LEU A 29 -5.94 -2.33 5.81
CA LEU A 29 -6.61 -1.24 5.10
C LEU A 29 -5.89 -0.86 3.82
N VAL A 30 -4.54 -0.75 3.87
CA VAL A 30 -3.74 -0.45 2.67
C VAL A 30 -3.82 -1.59 1.66
N HIS A 31 -3.80 -2.84 2.12
CA HIS A 31 -3.98 -4.03 1.28
C HIS A 31 -5.36 -4.07 0.59
N ASP A 32 -6.44 -3.74 1.31
CA ASP A 32 -7.79 -3.67 0.75
C ASP A 32 -7.90 -2.54 -0.29
N VAL A 33 -7.34 -1.37 0.00
CA VAL A 33 -7.30 -0.25 -0.93
C VAL A 33 -6.49 -0.58 -2.18
N ALA A 34 -5.33 -1.23 -2.02
CA ALA A 34 -4.52 -1.69 -3.15
C ALA A 34 -5.28 -2.69 -4.03
N ASN A 35 -6.06 -3.60 -3.43
CA ASN A 35 -6.89 -4.53 -4.21
C ASN A 35 -7.98 -3.80 -4.99
N LYS A 36 -8.70 -2.87 -4.37
CA LYS A 36 -9.73 -2.05 -5.05
C LYS A 36 -9.13 -1.23 -6.19
N LEU A 37 -8.00 -0.59 -5.94
CA LEU A 37 -7.27 0.18 -6.94
C LEU A 37 -6.90 -0.69 -8.15
N LEU A 38 -6.35 -1.89 -7.90
CA LEU A 38 -6.01 -2.84 -8.95
C LEU A 38 -7.23 -3.33 -9.73
N GLU A 39 -8.36 -3.58 -9.07
CA GLU A 39 -9.59 -4.00 -9.73
C GLU A 39 -10.11 -2.93 -10.69
N GLU A 40 -10.14 -1.66 -10.27
CA GLU A 40 -10.60 -0.56 -11.12
C GLU A 40 -9.60 -0.24 -12.25
N ILE A 41 -8.30 -0.25 -11.97
CA ILE A 41 -7.26 -0.06 -13.00
C ILE A 41 -7.34 -1.16 -14.05
N ASN A 42 -7.45 -2.43 -13.66
CA ASN A 42 -7.54 -3.54 -14.62
C ASN A 42 -8.83 -3.51 -15.45
N LYS A 43 -9.95 -3.02 -14.92
CA LYS A 43 -11.18 -2.82 -15.68
C LYS A 43 -11.04 -1.68 -16.70
N THR A 44 -10.30 -0.63 -16.33
CA THR A 44 -10.15 0.57 -17.16
C THR A 44 -9.09 0.38 -18.24
N TRP A 45 -7.99 -0.29 -17.91
CA TRP A 45 -6.84 -0.53 -18.80
C TRP A 45 -6.48 -2.03 -18.82
N GLU A 46 -7.26 -2.84 -19.55
CA GLU A 46 -7.12 -4.31 -19.62
C GLU A 46 -5.73 -4.78 -20.07
N ASN A 47 -5.03 -3.96 -20.86
CA ASN A 47 -3.71 -4.30 -21.39
C ASN A 47 -2.54 -3.88 -20.49
N LEU A 48 -2.81 -3.23 -19.35
CA LEU A 48 -1.78 -2.82 -18.42
C LEU A 48 -1.25 -4.04 -17.63
N ASN A 49 0.04 -4.31 -17.76
CA ASN A 49 0.63 -5.48 -17.13
C ASN A 49 1.09 -5.16 -15.70
N ILE A 50 0.30 -5.56 -14.72
CA ILE A 50 0.57 -5.34 -13.29
C ILE A 50 0.65 -6.68 -12.56
N ASN A 51 1.73 -6.90 -11.81
CA ASN A 51 1.83 -8.05 -10.92
C ASN A 51 0.98 -7.82 -9.66
N LYS A 52 -0.30 -8.23 -9.72
CA LYS A 52 -1.25 -8.08 -8.60
C LYS A 52 -0.72 -8.64 -7.28
N ASN A 53 -0.10 -9.83 -7.31
CA ASN A 53 0.40 -10.47 -6.09
C ASN A 53 1.55 -9.66 -5.46
N LEU A 54 2.38 -9.05 -6.29
CA LEU A 54 3.49 -8.20 -5.85
C LEU A 54 2.99 -6.94 -5.18
N VAL A 55 2.01 -6.25 -5.80
CA VAL A 55 1.39 -5.04 -5.21
C VAL A 55 0.68 -5.36 -3.90
N LEU A 56 -0.11 -6.44 -3.84
CA LEU A 56 -0.83 -6.82 -2.62
C LEU A 56 0.14 -7.22 -1.49
N PHE A 57 1.23 -7.92 -1.81
CA PHE A 57 2.26 -8.23 -0.84
C PHE A 57 2.92 -6.95 -0.32
N GLY A 58 3.36 -6.06 -1.20
CA GLY A 58 3.94 -4.77 -0.84
C GLY A 58 3.00 -3.93 0.02
N ALA A 59 1.74 -3.78 -0.39
CA ALA A 59 0.73 -3.02 0.34
C ALA A 59 0.50 -3.54 1.77
N ALA A 60 0.54 -4.86 1.97
CA ALA A 60 0.39 -5.46 3.29
C ALA A 60 1.64 -5.28 4.18
N THR A 61 2.85 -5.26 3.59
CA THR A 61 4.10 -5.40 4.35
C THR A 61 4.99 -4.15 4.34
N HIS A 62 4.64 -3.08 3.60
CA HIS A 62 5.48 -1.89 3.44
C HIS A 62 5.96 -1.30 4.77
N ASP A 63 5.13 -1.35 5.79
CA ASP A 63 5.38 -0.79 7.13
C ASP A 63 5.82 -1.84 8.17
N ILE A 64 6.12 -3.09 7.77
CA ILE A 64 6.41 -4.18 8.72
C ILE A 64 7.60 -3.89 9.64
N GLY A 65 8.55 -3.07 9.20
CA GLY A 65 9.69 -2.64 10.00
C GLY A 65 9.32 -1.85 11.25
N LYS A 66 8.11 -1.29 11.33
CA LYS A 66 7.58 -0.65 12.55
C LYS A 66 7.35 -1.63 13.70
N THR A 67 7.40 -2.94 13.44
CA THR A 67 7.43 -3.96 14.50
C THR A 67 8.75 -3.93 15.28
N ILE A 68 9.83 -3.43 14.67
CA ILE A 68 11.15 -3.23 15.27
C ILE A 68 11.32 -1.75 15.69
N CYS A 69 11.03 -0.82 14.79
CA CYS A 69 11.12 0.61 15.03
C CYS A 69 9.84 1.16 15.67
N THR A 70 9.50 0.68 16.87
CA THR A 70 8.19 0.92 17.51
C THR A 70 7.91 2.39 17.82
N ASN A 71 8.93 3.24 17.98
CA ASN A 71 8.76 4.68 18.17
C ASN A 71 8.08 5.32 16.93
N GLU A 72 8.31 4.77 15.72
CA GLU A 72 7.74 5.27 14.48
C GLU A 72 6.26 4.87 14.26
N LEU A 73 5.65 4.19 15.23
CA LEU A 73 4.19 4.03 15.30
C LEU A 73 3.47 5.34 15.68
N SER A 74 4.15 6.25 16.35
CA SER A 74 3.62 7.54 16.83
C SER A 74 4.46 8.74 16.41
N GLU A 75 5.71 8.55 16.03
CA GLU A 75 6.66 9.58 15.63
C GLU A 75 6.97 9.48 14.14
N ALA A 76 7.34 10.60 13.52
CA ALA A 76 7.86 10.59 12.15
C ALA A 76 9.25 9.95 12.13
N GLY A 77 9.53 9.14 11.11
CA GLY A 77 10.82 8.49 10.90
C GLY A 77 10.82 7.58 9.68
N ASP A 78 11.99 7.20 9.23
CA ASP A 78 12.25 6.38 8.04
C ASP A 78 13.07 5.10 8.34
N LYS A 79 13.48 4.91 9.61
CA LYS A 79 14.29 3.74 9.99
C LYS A 79 13.57 2.42 9.77
N HIS A 80 12.24 2.42 9.89
CA HIS A 80 11.41 1.23 9.63
C HIS A 80 11.54 0.73 8.19
N GLU A 81 11.85 1.59 7.24
CA GLU A 81 11.98 1.24 5.83
C GLU A 81 13.11 0.22 5.63
N GLN A 82 14.32 0.58 6.04
CA GLN A 82 15.47 -0.32 5.94
C GLN A 82 15.35 -1.52 6.90
N ALA A 83 14.80 -1.32 8.10
CA ALA A 83 14.57 -2.39 9.05
C ALA A 83 13.59 -3.43 8.48
N GLY A 84 12.52 -2.99 7.83
CA GLY A 84 11.55 -3.85 7.17
C GLY A 84 12.16 -4.65 6.01
N LEU A 85 12.98 -4.02 5.18
CA LEU A 85 13.71 -4.69 4.10
C LEU A 85 14.56 -5.84 4.66
N GLN A 86 15.40 -5.57 5.66
CA GLN A 86 16.26 -6.59 6.27
C GLN A 86 15.44 -7.70 6.95
N LEU A 87 14.34 -7.33 7.57
CA LEU A 87 13.43 -8.25 8.23
C LEU A 87 12.84 -9.26 7.23
N LEU A 88 12.27 -8.78 6.12
CA LEU A 88 11.69 -9.66 5.09
C LEU A 88 12.75 -10.54 4.43
N LEU A 89 13.92 -9.99 4.12
CA LEU A 89 15.04 -10.78 3.57
C LEU A 89 15.47 -11.89 4.54
N SER A 90 15.51 -11.64 5.84
CA SER A 90 15.85 -12.63 6.87
C SER A 90 14.86 -13.79 6.95
N LEU A 91 13.61 -13.58 6.55
CA LEU A 91 12.57 -14.60 6.42
C LEU A 91 12.62 -15.36 5.08
N GLY A 92 13.59 -15.06 4.22
CA GLY A 92 13.71 -15.67 2.91
C GLY A 92 12.74 -15.11 1.85
N ILE A 93 12.11 -13.96 2.13
CA ILE A 93 11.31 -13.24 1.13
C ILE A 93 12.26 -12.64 0.09
N SER A 94 11.88 -12.73 -1.18
CA SER A 94 12.71 -12.21 -2.28
C SER A 94 12.93 -10.70 -2.19
N GLU A 95 14.05 -10.21 -2.72
CA GLU A 95 14.37 -8.79 -2.80
C GLU A 95 13.28 -8.00 -3.53
N GLU A 96 12.73 -8.57 -4.62
CA GLU A 96 11.63 -7.99 -5.39
C GLU A 96 10.41 -7.66 -4.53
N LYS A 97 10.06 -8.54 -3.58
CA LYS A 97 8.95 -8.32 -2.64
C LYS A 97 9.34 -7.44 -1.46
N SER A 98 10.58 -7.57 -0.98
CA SER A 98 11.04 -6.85 0.21
C SER A 98 11.29 -5.37 -0.04
N LYS A 99 11.60 -4.98 -1.28
CA LYS A 99 11.94 -3.59 -1.65
C LYS A 99 10.84 -2.57 -1.35
N PHE A 100 9.56 -2.97 -1.32
CA PHE A 100 8.45 -2.06 -1.04
C PHE A 100 8.54 -1.38 0.33
N THR A 101 9.18 -2.02 1.30
CA THR A 101 9.41 -1.41 2.62
C THR A 101 10.33 -0.20 2.53
N ALA A 102 11.28 -0.20 1.59
CA ALA A 102 12.26 0.87 1.41
C ALA A 102 11.85 1.90 0.34
N SER A 103 10.85 1.61 -0.50
CA SER A 103 10.47 2.47 -1.63
C SER A 103 9.11 3.16 -1.48
N HIS A 104 8.26 2.73 -0.53
CA HIS A 104 6.86 3.21 -0.42
C HIS A 104 6.72 4.69 -0.05
N SER A 105 7.73 5.32 0.53
CA SER A 105 7.74 6.75 0.87
C SER A 105 8.56 7.62 -0.10
N SER A 106 9.28 7.00 -1.04
CA SER A 106 10.10 7.68 -2.03
C SER A 106 9.80 7.15 -3.43
N TRP A 107 9.48 8.03 -4.36
CA TRP A 107 9.14 7.69 -5.74
C TRP A 107 9.87 8.61 -6.73
N SER A 108 10.07 8.09 -7.94
CA SER A 108 10.72 8.80 -9.04
C SER A 108 10.25 8.23 -10.38
N GLU A 109 10.69 8.83 -11.47
CA GLU A 109 10.44 8.33 -12.83
C GLU A 109 10.96 6.90 -13.07
N SER A 110 11.96 6.45 -12.30
CA SER A 110 12.50 5.09 -12.36
C SER A 110 11.74 4.06 -11.52
N SER A 111 10.80 4.49 -10.68
CA SER A 111 9.99 3.58 -9.85
C SER A 111 9.13 2.66 -10.72
N ALA A 112 9.04 1.38 -10.37
CA ALA A 112 8.16 0.45 -11.04
C ALA A 112 6.68 0.82 -10.80
N LEU A 113 5.79 0.43 -11.72
CA LEU A 113 4.36 0.71 -11.59
C LEU A 113 3.80 0.13 -10.29
N GLU A 114 4.22 -1.07 -9.90
CA GLU A 114 3.82 -1.71 -8.65
C GLU A 114 4.24 -0.89 -7.41
N GLU A 115 5.42 -0.29 -7.43
CA GLU A 115 5.90 0.56 -6.31
C GLU A 115 5.07 1.83 -6.19
N LEU A 116 4.76 2.48 -7.32
CA LEU A 116 3.88 3.65 -7.35
C LEU A 116 2.47 3.31 -6.85
N LEU A 117 1.93 2.13 -7.20
CA LEU A 117 0.61 1.68 -6.75
C LEU A 117 0.57 1.38 -5.26
N VAL A 118 1.62 0.76 -4.69
CA VAL A 118 1.73 0.56 -3.24
C VAL A 118 1.79 1.89 -2.52
N SER A 119 2.63 2.82 -3.00
CA SER A 119 2.75 4.16 -2.44
C SER A 119 1.42 4.93 -2.51
N LEU A 120 0.71 4.84 -3.64
CA LEU A 120 -0.61 5.47 -3.79
C LEU A 120 -1.62 4.89 -2.79
N ALA A 121 -1.69 3.57 -2.67
CA ALA A 121 -2.61 2.92 -1.74
C ALA A 121 -2.36 3.36 -0.29
N ASP A 122 -1.07 3.52 0.12
CA ASP A 122 -0.71 4.05 1.45
C ASP A 122 -1.10 5.52 1.65
N LYS A 123 -1.26 6.30 0.62
CA LYS A 123 -1.73 7.70 0.77
C LYS A 123 -3.26 7.77 0.78
N ILE A 124 -3.91 7.14 -0.19
CA ILE A 124 -5.35 7.30 -0.41
C ILE A 124 -6.24 6.50 0.57
N TRP A 125 -5.69 5.51 1.32
CA TRP A 125 -6.50 4.75 2.30
C TRP A 125 -7.17 5.66 3.34
N LYS A 126 -6.53 6.79 3.67
CA LYS A 126 -7.01 7.82 4.60
C LYS A 126 -7.43 9.12 3.90
N GLY A 127 -7.56 9.11 2.58
CA GLY A 127 -8.01 10.25 1.79
C GLY A 127 -6.93 11.26 1.40
N ASN A 128 -5.65 10.97 1.63
CA ASN A 128 -4.58 11.87 1.23
C ASN A 128 -4.29 11.75 -0.27
N ARG A 129 -4.25 12.89 -0.96
CA ARG A 129 -3.85 13.02 -2.37
C ARG A 129 -2.42 13.55 -2.45
N VAL A 130 -1.60 12.99 -3.32
CA VAL A 130 -0.20 13.38 -3.51
C VAL A 130 0.06 13.59 -5.00
N GLN A 131 0.08 14.85 -5.42
CA GLN A 131 0.12 15.24 -6.82
C GLN A 131 1.31 14.63 -7.58
N ASP A 132 2.52 14.72 -7.03
CA ASP A 132 3.73 14.22 -7.69
C ASP A 132 3.67 12.70 -7.95
N LEU A 133 3.11 11.93 -7.00
CA LEU A 133 2.92 10.49 -7.14
C LEU A 133 1.85 10.16 -8.19
N GLU A 134 0.75 10.91 -8.18
CA GLU A 134 -0.34 10.75 -9.14
C GLU A 134 0.12 11.13 -10.56
N ASP A 135 0.90 12.19 -10.71
CA ASP A 135 1.48 12.60 -12.00
C ASP A 135 2.41 11.52 -12.58
N LEU A 136 3.23 10.87 -11.75
CA LEU A 136 4.08 9.74 -12.18
C LEU A 136 3.25 8.54 -12.63
N LEU A 137 2.17 8.22 -11.92
CA LEU A 137 1.24 7.14 -12.31
C LEU A 137 0.55 7.44 -13.63
N ILE A 138 0.06 8.67 -13.81
CA ILE A 138 -0.58 9.12 -15.05
C ILE A 138 0.39 8.97 -16.22
N GLU A 139 1.62 9.43 -16.07
CA GLU A 139 2.64 9.34 -17.11
C GLU A 139 2.98 7.88 -17.46
N ARG A 140 3.12 7.03 -16.42
CA ARG A 140 3.43 5.61 -16.60
C ARG A 140 2.28 4.89 -17.34
N ILE A 141 1.04 5.06 -16.88
CA ILE A 141 -0.14 4.45 -17.50
C ILE A 141 -0.32 4.96 -18.93
N SER A 142 -0.21 6.27 -19.16
CA SER A 142 -0.31 6.88 -20.48
C SER A 142 0.70 6.27 -21.47
N THR A 143 1.96 6.14 -21.05
CA THR A 143 3.04 5.57 -21.86
C THR A 143 2.79 4.09 -22.19
N GLU A 144 2.41 3.28 -21.21
CA GLU A 144 2.23 1.82 -21.36
C GLU A 144 0.98 1.47 -22.14
N THR A 145 -0.12 2.23 -21.95
CA THR A 145 -1.41 1.97 -22.63
C THR A 145 -1.56 2.74 -23.94
N LYS A 146 -0.70 3.72 -24.20
CA LYS A 146 -0.81 4.68 -25.32
C LYS A 146 -2.12 5.48 -25.28
N THR A 147 -2.65 5.71 -24.08
CA THR A 147 -3.81 6.55 -23.83
C THR A 147 -3.35 7.99 -23.61
N GLU A 148 -4.11 8.96 -24.06
CA GLU A 148 -3.78 10.38 -23.87
C GLU A 148 -3.71 10.74 -22.36
N ARG A 149 -2.70 11.52 -21.98
CA ARG A 149 -2.44 11.86 -20.57
C ARG A 149 -3.65 12.46 -19.85
N TRP A 150 -4.41 13.33 -20.51
CA TRP A 150 -5.59 13.96 -19.92
C TRP A 150 -6.72 12.96 -19.67
N GLU A 151 -6.85 11.92 -20.52
CA GLU A 151 -7.81 10.85 -20.36
C GLU A 151 -7.45 9.96 -19.19
N VAL A 152 -6.16 9.56 -19.09
CA VAL A 152 -5.66 8.82 -17.93
C VAL A 152 -5.86 9.61 -16.65
N PHE A 153 -5.55 10.91 -16.64
CA PHE A 153 -5.81 11.80 -15.50
C PHE A 153 -7.28 11.73 -15.06
N SER A 154 -8.22 11.94 -15.99
CA SER A 154 -9.65 11.97 -15.66
C SER A 154 -10.16 10.64 -15.09
N LEU A 155 -9.71 9.51 -15.66
CA LEU A 155 -10.11 8.17 -15.21
C LEU A 155 -9.47 7.81 -13.87
N LEU A 156 -8.18 8.06 -13.69
CA LEU A 156 -7.47 7.77 -12.44
C LEU A 156 -7.99 8.64 -11.30
N ASP A 157 -8.25 9.93 -11.54
CA ASP A 157 -8.84 10.86 -10.59
C ASP A 157 -10.20 10.36 -10.08
N SER A 158 -11.06 9.91 -11.00
CA SER A 158 -12.35 9.30 -10.64
C SER A 158 -12.20 8.03 -9.79
N ILE A 159 -11.27 7.16 -10.13
CA ILE A 159 -10.98 5.93 -9.36
C ILE A 159 -10.53 6.29 -7.94
N ILE A 160 -9.58 7.23 -7.81
CA ILE A 160 -9.06 7.65 -6.50
C ILE A 160 -10.17 8.30 -5.67
N ASP A 161 -10.98 9.16 -6.27
CA ASP A 161 -12.10 9.81 -5.59
C ASP A 161 -13.12 8.80 -5.06
N ASP A 162 -13.47 7.79 -5.85
CA ASP A 162 -14.39 6.73 -5.42
C ASP A 162 -13.81 5.91 -4.25
N ILE A 163 -12.52 5.61 -4.28
CA ILE A 163 -11.84 4.89 -3.18
C ILE A 163 -11.79 5.76 -1.92
N THR A 164 -11.50 7.05 -2.04
CA THR A 164 -11.33 7.95 -0.88
C THR A 164 -12.63 8.30 -0.16
N LYS A 165 -13.80 8.11 -0.77
CA LYS A 165 -15.12 8.29 -0.12
C LYS A 165 -15.28 7.51 1.20
N ASP A 166 -14.59 6.38 1.33
CA ASP A 166 -14.65 5.54 2.53
C ASP A 166 -13.49 5.81 3.52
N ALA A 167 -12.70 6.87 3.35
CA ALA A 167 -11.54 7.17 4.20
C ALA A 167 -11.92 7.28 5.69
N ASP A 168 -12.99 7.99 6.03
CA ASP A 168 -13.45 8.14 7.42
C ASP A 168 -13.85 6.81 8.06
N LYS A 169 -14.47 5.91 7.28
CA LYS A 169 -14.83 4.57 7.77
C LYS A 169 -13.57 3.74 8.07
N ARG A 170 -12.53 3.87 7.24
CA ARG A 170 -11.25 3.18 7.43
C ARG A 170 -10.52 3.72 8.66
N LEU A 171 -10.47 5.04 8.85
CA LEU A 171 -9.89 5.67 10.03
C LEU A 171 -10.62 5.21 11.31
N SER A 172 -11.95 5.17 11.28
CA SER A 172 -12.75 4.68 12.40
C SER A 172 -12.45 3.20 12.70
N PHE A 173 -12.30 2.36 11.67
CA PHE A 173 -11.95 0.95 11.83
C PHE A 173 -10.57 0.78 12.49
N GLN A 174 -9.55 1.52 12.01
CA GLN A 174 -8.21 1.47 12.61
C GLN A 174 -8.22 1.89 14.08
N ASN A 175 -8.93 2.96 14.42
CA ASN A 175 -9.02 3.45 15.79
C ASN A 175 -9.70 2.45 16.72
N ASN A 176 -10.77 1.79 16.28
CA ASN A 176 -11.50 0.80 17.07
C ASN A 176 -10.64 -0.45 17.38
N LEU A 177 -9.86 -0.93 16.42
CA LEU A 177 -8.93 -2.05 16.65
C LEU A 177 -7.81 -1.70 17.63
N SER A 178 -7.39 -0.43 17.66
CA SER A 178 -6.35 0.03 18.59
C SER A 178 -6.84 0.07 20.04
N THR A 179 -8.15 0.23 20.27
CA THR A 179 -8.73 0.34 21.61
C THR A 179 -9.14 -1.01 22.22
N THR A 180 -9.43 -2.02 21.41
CA THR A 180 -9.88 -3.34 21.91
C THR A 180 -8.77 -4.21 22.48
N CYS A 181 -7.49 -3.92 22.24
CA CYS A 181 -6.34 -4.65 22.79
C CYS A 181 -5.73 -4.02 24.06
N GLY A 182 -6.33 -2.94 24.59
CA GLY A 182 -5.85 -2.25 25.80
C GLY A 182 -6.50 -2.69 27.11
N THR A 183 -7.37 -3.71 27.09
CA THR A 183 -8.10 -4.19 28.28
C THR A 183 -7.97 -5.71 28.42
N THR A 184 -6.78 -6.16 28.80
CA THR A 184 -6.57 -7.45 29.49
C THR A 184 -5.42 -7.32 30.44
#